data_a3b9c226d8cb69aa46f083abc736a405
#
_entry.id   a3b9c226d8cb69aa46f083abc736a405
#
_cell.length_a   1.000
_cell.length_b   1.000
_cell.length_c   1.000
_cell.angle_alpha   90.00
_cell.angle_beta   90.00
_cell.angle_gamma   90.00
#
_symmetry.space_group_name_H-M   'P 1'
#
loop_
_entity.id
_entity.type
_entity.pdbx_description
1 polymer ?
#
loop_
_entity_poly.entity_id
_entity_poly.type
_entity_poly.pdbx_seq_one_letter_code
_entity_poly.pdbx_strand_id
1 'polypeptide(L)'
;EYAGQETGPGLVLVHGGAFTMGSSEQDVTYEHNNIERKVTVPSFYMDETEVTNSHYREYVFWLSRVYLDYPEVGKNALPDTNVWRNRLAYNEPYVDLYYRHPAYQDYPVVGVNWQQATAYAAWRSDRVNEMILIREGILEPAPDQMNEANFNTDAYYVGQSDGLMLGKNQMKDYRMKKGGTRQVRMEDGIMLPEYRLPTEAEWEYAAQANIGASTYENVNQKKVYSWEGLTVRYSGGKEKDRGLIYGNIKRGKGDQGGIANRLNDGAIIT
;
A
#
# COMPACT_ATOMS: atom_id res chain seq x y z
N GLU A 1 3.99 -32.47 -0.70
CA GLU A 1 4.60 -31.35 0.05
C GLU A 1 3.68 -30.14 -0.05
N TYR A 2 3.37 -29.54 1.08
CA TYR A 2 2.61 -28.28 1.11
C TYR A 2 3.50 -27.16 0.54
N ALA A 3 3.21 -26.73 -0.65
CA ALA A 3 3.75 -25.47 -1.16
C ALA A 3 2.93 -24.34 -0.51
N GLY A 4 3.57 -23.52 0.31
CA GLY A 4 2.90 -22.37 0.92
C GLY A 4 2.24 -21.47 -0.13
N GLN A 5 1.27 -20.67 0.28
CA GLN A 5 0.63 -19.68 -0.58
C GLN A 5 1.68 -18.68 -1.11
N GLU A 6 1.56 -18.31 -2.36
CA GLU A 6 2.45 -17.35 -3.00
C GLU A 6 2.30 -15.96 -2.36
N THR A 7 3.42 -15.24 -2.23
CA THR A 7 3.39 -13.86 -1.77
C THR A 7 2.79 -12.95 -2.84
N GLY A 8 1.89 -12.08 -2.46
CA GLY A 8 1.29 -11.12 -3.38
C GLY A 8 2.34 -10.16 -3.97
N PRO A 9 2.13 -9.68 -5.20
CA PRO A 9 3.06 -8.77 -5.86
C PRO A 9 3.38 -7.52 -5.04
N GLY A 10 4.66 -7.20 -4.89
CA GLY A 10 5.15 -6.02 -4.16
C GLY A 10 5.14 -6.16 -2.63
N LEU A 11 4.65 -7.27 -2.09
CA LEU A 11 4.58 -7.50 -0.66
C LEU A 11 5.86 -8.17 -0.12
N VAL A 12 6.24 -7.76 1.08
CA VAL A 12 7.29 -8.40 1.89
C VAL A 12 6.70 -8.94 3.19
N LEU A 13 7.24 -10.05 3.67
CA LEU A 13 6.81 -10.63 4.95
C LEU A 13 7.44 -9.85 6.10
N VAL A 14 6.59 -9.31 6.97
CA VAL A 14 6.98 -8.74 8.26
C VAL A 14 6.68 -9.78 9.35
N HIS A 15 7.73 -10.30 9.97
CA HIS A 15 7.57 -11.23 11.08
C HIS A 15 6.98 -10.52 12.29
N GLY A 16 5.89 -11.08 12.81
CA GLY A 16 5.22 -10.54 13.98
C GLY A 16 6.03 -10.63 15.25
N GLY A 17 5.61 -9.89 16.27
CA GLY A 17 6.25 -9.86 17.57
C GLY A 17 5.56 -8.90 18.53
N ALA A 18 6.07 -8.85 19.76
CA ALA A 18 5.63 -7.89 20.74
C ALA A 18 6.51 -6.63 20.67
N PHE A 19 5.88 -5.48 20.82
CA PHE A 19 6.57 -4.18 20.84
C PHE A 19 5.81 -3.17 21.70
N THR A 20 6.45 -2.05 21.99
CA THR A 20 5.81 -0.92 22.66
C THR A 20 5.35 0.09 21.61
N MET A 21 4.05 0.21 21.49
CA MET A 21 3.36 1.14 20.61
C MET A 21 3.06 2.45 21.36
N GLY A 22 3.04 3.57 20.66
CA GLY A 22 2.73 4.88 21.22
C GLY A 22 3.96 5.70 21.57
N SER A 23 3.81 6.95 21.91
CA SER A 23 4.90 7.85 22.27
C SER A 23 4.42 8.97 23.18
N SER A 24 4.62 8.82 24.49
CA SER A 24 4.29 9.86 25.46
C SER A 24 5.47 10.78 25.77
N GLU A 25 6.71 10.32 25.62
CA GLU A 25 7.90 11.08 25.99
C GLU A 25 8.17 12.32 25.13
N GLN A 26 7.64 12.33 23.91
CA GLN A 26 7.82 13.43 22.95
C GLN A 26 6.54 14.23 22.68
N ASP A 27 5.53 14.06 23.52
CA ASP A 27 4.30 14.82 23.42
C ASP A 27 4.47 16.23 23.99
N VAL A 28 4.93 17.15 23.12
CA VAL A 28 5.17 18.56 23.49
C VAL A 28 3.88 19.29 23.86
N THR A 29 2.74 18.82 23.35
CA THR A 29 1.42 19.44 23.59
C THR A 29 0.71 18.88 24.81
N TYR A 30 1.23 17.82 25.39
CA TYR A 30 0.64 17.11 26.55
C TYR A 30 -0.81 16.65 26.32
N GLU A 31 -1.14 16.30 25.08
CA GLU A 31 -2.48 15.80 24.73
C GLU A 31 -2.74 14.38 25.21
N HIS A 32 -1.69 13.61 25.48
CA HIS A 32 -1.73 12.21 25.94
C HIS A 32 -2.61 11.29 25.09
N ASN A 33 -2.72 11.59 23.81
CA ASN A 33 -3.56 10.85 22.87
C ASN A 33 -2.90 9.57 22.33
N ASN A 34 -1.59 9.38 22.57
CA ASN A 34 -0.81 8.22 22.12
C ASN A 34 0.04 7.61 23.24
N ILE A 35 -0.64 7.15 24.30
CA ILE A 35 -0.01 6.56 25.49
C ILE A 35 0.67 5.23 25.10
N GLU A 36 1.87 5.01 25.63
CA GLU A 36 2.61 3.78 25.43
C GLU A 36 1.88 2.54 25.96
N ARG A 37 1.79 1.53 25.11
CA ARG A 37 1.18 0.25 25.43
C ARG A 37 1.93 -0.90 24.76
N LYS A 38 2.00 -2.05 25.43
CA LYS A 38 2.57 -3.27 24.86
C LYS A 38 1.53 -3.94 23.96
N VAL A 39 1.91 -4.19 22.72
CA VAL A 39 1.04 -4.80 21.69
C VAL A 39 1.79 -5.96 21.06
N THR A 40 1.09 -7.05 20.77
CA THR A 40 1.61 -8.16 19.97
C THR A 40 0.93 -8.13 18.60
N VAL A 41 1.74 -8.08 17.56
CA VAL A 41 1.29 -8.09 16.16
C VAL A 41 1.60 -9.46 15.55
N PRO A 42 0.65 -10.14 14.90
CA PRO A 42 0.94 -11.35 14.15
C PRO A 42 1.83 -11.04 12.94
N SER A 43 2.45 -12.05 12.34
CA SER A 43 3.14 -11.87 11.05
C SER A 43 2.16 -11.45 9.97
N PHE A 44 2.55 -10.52 9.12
CA PHE A 44 1.72 -9.98 8.05
C PHE A 44 2.58 -9.63 6.83
N TYR A 45 1.92 -9.42 5.71
CA TYR A 45 2.56 -8.92 4.50
C TYR A 45 2.27 -7.42 4.36
N MET A 46 3.27 -6.66 3.95
CA MET A 46 3.16 -5.23 3.70
C MET A 46 3.89 -4.88 2.41
N ASP A 47 3.42 -3.87 1.70
CA ASP A 47 4.16 -3.33 0.56
C ASP A 47 5.54 -2.83 1.02
N GLU A 48 6.58 -3.15 0.22
CA GLU A 48 7.94 -2.69 0.49
C GLU A 48 8.08 -1.17 0.39
N THR A 49 7.27 -0.57 -0.49
CA THR A 49 7.23 0.86 -0.75
C THR A 49 5.80 1.38 -0.71
N GLU A 50 5.65 2.67 -0.56
CA GLU A 50 4.36 3.35 -0.72
C GLU A 50 3.79 3.14 -2.13
N VAL A 51 2.45 3.20 -2.25
CA VAL A 51 1.78 3.11 -3.55
C VAL A 51 2.19 4.29 -4.43
N THR A 52 2.76 4.00 -5.59
CA THR A 52 3.28 5.02 -6.51
C THR A 52 2.19 5.69 -7.34
N ASN A 53 2.49 6.87 -7.88
CA ASN A 53 1.63 7.55 -8.85
C ASN A 53 1.32 6.67 -10.07
N SER A 54 2.28 5.83 -10.50
CA SER A 54 2.11 4.90 -11.61
C SER A 54 1.04 3.86 -11.31
N HIS A 55 1.16 3.15 -10.17
CA HIS A 55 0.19 2.14 -9.77
C HIS A 55 -1.20 2.71 -9.54
N TYR A 56 -1.28 3.91 -8.95
CA TYR A 56 -2.58 4.54 -8.73
C TYR A 56 -3.21 5.03 -10.04
N ARG A 57 -2.42 5.47 -11.03
CA ARG A 57 -2.93 5.80 -12.38
C ARG A 57 -3.45 4.58 -13.13
N GLU A 58 -2.83 3.42 -12.96
CA GLU A 58 -3.34 2.16 -13.50
C GLU A 58 -4.76 1.86 -13.00
N TYR A 59 -4.99 2.03 -11.70
CA TYR A 59 -6.30 1.90 -11.08
C TYR A 59 -7.33 2.87 -11.69
N VAL A 60 -6.99 4.16 -11.73
CA VAL A 60 -7.90 5.18 -12.29
C VAL A 60 -8.18 4.94 -13.78
N PHE A 61 -7.17 4.53 -14.53
CA PHE A 61 -7.33 4.16 -15.94
C PHE A 61 -8.26 2.95 -16.09
N TRP A 62 -8.07 1.92 -15.29
CA TRP A 62 -8.93 0.73 -15.29
C TRP A 62 -10.38 1.11 -14.98
N LEU A 63 -10.64 1.91 -13.96
CA LEU A 63 -11.98 2.41 -13.64
C LEU A 63 -12.61 3.16 -14.81
N SER A 64 -11.85 4.03 -15.45
CA SER A 64 -12.34 4.83 -16.58
C SER A 64 -12.66 3.98 -17.82
N ARG A 65 -11.98 2.86 -17.99
CA ARG A 65 -12.20 1.92 -19.08
C ARG A 65 -13.40 1.00 -18.82
N VAL A 66 -13.53 0.50 -17.58
CA VAL A 66 -14.57 -0.48 -17.23
C VAL A 66 -15.90 0.21 -16.98
N TYR A 67 -15.92 1.31 -16.26
CA TYR A 67 -17.15 2.04 -15.89
C TYR A 67 -17.47 3.16 -16.87
N LEU A 68 -17.62 2.82 -18.16
CA LEU A 68 -17.91 3.79 -19.22
C LEU A 68 -19.25 4.49 -19.03
N ASP A 69 -20.26 3.79 -18.53
CA ASP A 69 -21.60 4.34 -18.28
C ASP A 69 -21.65 5.18 -16.97
N TYR A 70 -20.63 5.08 -16.14
CA TYR A 70 -20.53 5.76 -14.84
C TYR A 70 -19.21 6.54 -14.71
N PRO A 71 -19.00 7.58 -15.52
CA PRO A 71 -17.71 8.30 -15.59
C PRO A 71 -17.34 8.98 -14.26
N GLU A 72 -18.30 9.20 -13.36
CA GLU A 72 -18.09 9.73 -12.02
C GLU A 72 -17.26 8.78 -11.14
N VAL A 73 -17.31 7.47 -11.37
CA VAL A 73 -16.50 6.49 -10.61
C VAL A 73 -15.02 6.79 -10.79
N GLY A 74 -14.57 6.93 -12.03
CA GLY A 74 -13.18 7.28 -12.33
C GLY A 74 -12.81 8.69 -11.86
N LYS A 75 -13.73 9.66 -11.96
CA LYS A 75 -13.49 11.04 -11.47
C LYS A 75 -13.34 11.10 -9.96
N ASN A 76 -14.16 10.37 -9.22
CA ASN A 76 -14.12 10.33 -7.76
C ASN A 76 -12.88 9.62 -7.22
N ALA A 77 -12.22 8.79 -8.03
CA ALA A 77 -10.97 8.14 -7.70
C ALA A 77 -9.73 9.03 -7.89
N LEU A 78 -9.86 10.17 -8.59
CA LEU A 78 -8.72 11.06 -8.82
C LEU A 78 -8.22 11.68 -7.51
N PRO A 79 -6.88 11.72 -7.30
CA PRO A 79 -6.29 12.41 -6.16
C PRO A 79 -6.57 13.92 -6.19
N ASP A 80 -6.72 14.53 -5.01
CA ASP A 80 -6.79 15.98 -4.88
C ASP A 80 -5.39 16.60 -5.00
N THR A 81 -5.10 17.21 -6.14
CA THR A 81 -3.81 17.85 -6.39
C THR A 81 -3.66 19.19 -5.67
N ASN A 82 -4.75 19.78 -5.14
CA ASN A 82 -4.70 21.05 -4.41
C ASN A 82 -3.98 20.94 -3.06
N VAL A 83 -3.75 19.73 -2.56
CA VAL A 83 -2.98 19.48 -1.31
C VAL A 83 -1.57 20.09 -1.39
N TRP A 84 -1.03 20.26 -2.60
CA TRP A 84 0.28 20.89 -2.82
C TRP A 84 0.28 22.41 -2.63
N ARG A 85 -0.90 23.07 -2.68
CA ARG A 85 -0.98 24.52 -2.55
C ARG A 85 -0.65 24.97 -1.13
N ASN A 86 0.39 25.76 -1.01
CA ASN A 86 0.79 26.38 0.24
C ASN A 86 1.01 27.89 0.02
N ARG A 87 0.42 28.71 0.87
CA ARG A 87 0.50 30.19 0.76
C ARG A 87 1.92 30.73 0.85
N LEU A 88 2.83 30.00 1.49
CA LEU A 88 4.21 30.43 1.73
C LEU A 88 5.23 29.71 0.83
N ALA A 89 4.79 28.87 -0.10
CA ALA A 89 5.65 28.10 -0.98
C ALA A 89 5.16 28.17 -2.42
N TYR A 90 6.11 28.19 -3.36
CA TYR A 90 5.82 28.10 -4.79
C TYR A 90 5.74 26.62 -5.20
N ASN A 91 4.56 26.02 -5.01
CA ASN A 91 4.31 24.60 -5.30
C ASN A 91 3.33 24.38 -6.47
N GLU A 92 2.91 25.41 -7.19
CA GLU A 92 2.01 25.28 -8.34
C GLU A 92 2.49 24.25 -9.38
N PRO A 93 3.79 24.11 -9.70
CA PRO A 93 4.24 23.03 -10.57
C PRO A 93 3.90 21.62 -10.10
N TYR A 94 3.83 21.38 -8.78
CA TYR A 94 3.41 20.09 -8.24
C TYR A 94 1.91 19.87 -8.37
N VAL A 95 1.08 20.92 -8.25
CA VAL A 95 -0.37 20.82 -8.47
C VAL A 95 -0.66 20.28 -9.86
N ASP A 96 0.04 20.73 -10.87
CA ASP A 96 -0.18 20.34 -12.25
C ASP A 96 0.54 19.07 -12.67
N LEU A 97 1.77 18.85 -12.20
CA LEU A 97 2.69 17.87 -12.74
C LEU A 97 2.91 16.64 -11.86
N TYR A 98 2.82 16.77 -10.53
CA TYR A 98 3.24 15.69 -9.63
C TYR A 98 2.53 14.36 -9.91
N TYR A 99 1.23 14.37 -10.07
CA TYR A 99 0.48 13.16 -10.36
C TYR A 99 0.60 12.70 -11.81
N ARG A 100 0.82 13.61 -12.75
CA ARG A 100 0.67 13.35 -14.20
C ARG A 100 1.99 13.14 -14.92
N HIS A 101 3.06 13.81 -14.49
CA HIS A 101 4.31 13.81 -15.22
C HIS A 101 5.13 12.54 -14.97
N PRO A 102 5.73 11.93 -16.03
CA PRO A 102 6.50 10.68 -15.90
C PRO A 102 7.67 10.75 -14.92
N ALA A 103 8.26 11.94 -14.70
CA ALA A 103 9.37 12.11 -13.74
C ALA A 103 8.98 11.75 -12.30
N TYR A 104 7.70 11.78 -11.95
CA TYR A 104 7.19 11.46 -10.62
C TYR A 104 6.42 10.14 -10.58
N GLN A 105 6.55 9.30 -11.60
CA GLN A 105 5.78 8.05 -11.70
C GLN A 105 6.04 7.10 -10.53
N ASP A 106 7.29 7.04 -10.06
CA ASP A 106 7.73 6.14 -8.98
C ASP A 106 7.69 6.82 -7.59
N TYR A 107 7.17 8.06 -7.54
CA TYR A 107 6.92 8.77 -6.28
C TYR A 107 5.58 8.36 -5.68
N PRO A 108 5.41 8.46 -4.34
CA PRO A 108 4.18 8.10 -3.66
C PRO A 108 2.98 8.91 -4.17
N VAL A 109 1.81 8.31 -4.26
CA VAL A 109 0.58 9.05 -4.57
C VAL A 109 0.17 9.91 -3.38
N VAL A 110 -0.15 11.18 -3.64
CA VAL A 110 -0.54 12.18 -2.64
C VAL A 110 -1.91 12.76 -2.96
N GLY A 111 -2.66 13.14 -1.94
CA GLY A 111 -4.01 13.70 -2.11
C GLY A 111 -5.11 12.64 -2.21
N VAL A 112 -4.85 11.45 -1.71
CA VAL A 112 -5.81 10.34 -1.65
C VAL A 112 -6.44 10.28 -0.26
N ASN A 113 -7.77 10.22 -0.17
CA ASN A 113 -8.47 10.04 1.08
C ASN A 113 -8.61 8.56 1.46
N TRP A 114 -9.07 8.29 2.69
CA TRP A 114 -9.22 6.92 3.21
C TRP A 114 -10.14 6.04 2.35
N GLN A 115 -11.23 6.57 1.85
CA GLN A 115 -12.18 5.83 1.01
C GLN A 115 -11.55 5.44 -0.32
N GLN A 116 -10.83 6.37 -0.95
CA GLN A 116 -10.10 6.12 -2.20
C GLN A 116 -8.99 5.07 -2.00
N ALA A 117 -8.24 5.17 -0.91
CA ALA A 117 -7.19 4.20 -0.59
C ALA A 117 -7.76 2.79 -0.32
N THR A 118 -8.88 2.69 0.38
CA THR A 118 -9.57 1.41 0.62
C THR A 118 -10.11 0.82 -0.68
N ALA A 119 -10.73 1.64 -1.53
CA ALA A 119 -11.22 1.21 -2.84
C ALA A 119 -10.08 0.73 -3.77
N TYR A 120 -8.93 1.41 -3.73
CA TYR A 120 -7.73 0.94 -4.43
C TYR A 120 -7.27 -0.43 -3.94
N ALA A 121 -7.25 -0.67 -2.63
CA ALA A 121 -6.83 -1.94 -2.04
C ALA A 121 -7.78 -3.09 -2.46
N ALA A 122 -9.09 -2.86 -2.43
CA ALA A 122 -10.09 -3.82 -2.91
C ALA A 122 -9.93 -4.12 -4.40
N TRP A 123 -9.78 -3.09 -5.24
CA TRP A 123 -9.50 -3.26 -6.66
C TRP A 123 -8.23 -4.08 -6.90
N ARG A 124 -7.16 -3.81 -6.17
CA ARG A 124 -5.90 -4.56 -6.29
C ARG A 124 -6.09 -6.03 -5.93
N SER A 125 -6.88 -6.34 -4.89
CA SER A 125 -7.24 -7.71 -4.52
C SER A 125 -7.90 -8.44 -5.68
N ASP A 126 -8.87 -7.80 -6.31
CA ASP A 126 -9.59 -8.37 -7.43
C ASP A 126 -8.66 -8.62 -8.63
N ARG A 127 -7.83 -7.65 -8.98
CA ARG A 127 -6.92 -7.79 -10.15
C ARG A 127 -5.86 -8.86 -9.92
N VAL A 128 -5.31 -8.95 -8.71
CA VAL A 128 -4.31 -9.98 -8.37
C VAL A 128 -4.94 -11.37 -8.39
N ASN A 129 -6.12 -11.54 -7.80
CA ASN A 129 -6.82 -12.82 -7.77
C ASN A 129 -7.28 -13.25 -9.18
N GLU A 130 -7.78 -12.32 -9.99
CA GLU A 130 -8.11 -12.59 -11.39
C GLU A 130 -6.88 -13.08 -12.16
N MET A 131 -5.75 -12.40 -12.01
CA MET A 131 -4.50 -12.79 -12.69
C MET A 131 -4.01 -14.17 -12.25
N ILE A 132 -4.14 -14.50 -10.96
CA ILE A 132 -3.81 -15.84 -10.45
C ILE A 132 -4.70 -16.89 -11.09
N LEU A 133 -6.02 -16.68 -11.13
CA LEU A 133 -6.97 -17.62 -11.73
C LEU A 133 -6.75 -17.81 -13.22
N ILE A 134 -6.36 -16.75 -13.94
CA ILE A 134 -5.99 -16.84 -15.36
C ILE A 134 -4.70 -17.63 -15.54
N ARG A 135 -3.68 -17.36 -14.73
CA ARG A 135 -2.39 -18.08 -14.76
C ARG A 135 -2.57 -19.58 -14.48
N GLU A 136 -3.42 -19.93 -13.54
CA GLU A 136 -3.77 -21.32 -13.23
C GLU A 136 -4.69 -21.99 -14.28
N GLY A 137 -5.16 -21.23 -15.28
CA GLY A 137 -6.05 -21.72 -16.32
C GLY A 137 -7.48 -22.02 -15.85
N ILE A 138 -7.87 -21.43 -14.72
CA ILE A 138 -9.21 -21.55 -14.14
C ILE A 138 -10.16 -20.54 -14.79
N LEU A 139 -9.66 -19.36 -15.10
CA LEU A 139 -10.35 -18.36 -15.91
C LEU A 139 -9.57 -18.09 -17.21
N GLU A 140 -10.28 -17.65 -18.23
CA GLU A 140 -9.67 -17.08 -19.44
C GLU A 140 -9.66 -15.55 -19.35
N PRO A 141 -8.69 -14.88 -19.99
CA PRO A 141 -8.65 -13.43 -20.02
C PRO A 141 -9.93 -12.84 -20.62
N ALA A 142 -10.57 -11.94 -19.91
CA ALA A 142 -11.77 -11.22 -20.36
C ALA A 142 -11.44 -9.72 -20.60
N PRO A 143 -10.98 -9.33 -21.79
CA PRO A 143 -10.60 -7.95 -22.08
C PRO A 143 -11.81 -6.99 -22.13
N ASP A 144 -13.01 -7.52 -22.35
CA ASP A 144 -14.24 -6.75 -22.58
C ASP A 144 -15.06 -6.57 -21.29
N GLN A 145 -14.42 -6.61 -20.12
CA GLN A 145 -15.09 -6.32 -18.85
C GLN A 145 -15.70 -4.91 -18.88
N MET A 146 -16.97 -4.79 -18.50
CA MET A 146 -17.70 -3.53 -18.52
C MET A 146 -18.69 -3.43 -17.37
N ASN A 147 -18.71 -2.29 -16.69
CA ASN A 147 -19.57 -1.97 -15.55
C ASN A 147 -19.52 -3.06 -14.48
N GLU A 148 -20.68 -3.60 -14.11
CA GLU A 148 -20.81 -4.64 -13.11
C GLU A 148 -20.32 -6.02 -13.59
N ALA A 149 -20.19 -6.21 -14.92
CA ALA A 149 -19.67 -7.44 -15.51
C ALA A 149 -18.13 -7.44 -15.51
N ASN A 150 -17.52 -7.28 -14.36
CA ASN A 150 -16.10 -7.39 -14.15
C ASN A 150 -15.79 -8.40 -13.05
N PHE A 151 -14.54 -8.88 -12.98
CA PHE A 151 -14.16 -9.81 -11.93
C PHE A 151 -14.14 -9.10 -10.57
N ASN A 152 -14.84 -9.68 -9.60
CA ASN A 152 -14.81 -9.32 -8.19
C ASN A 152 -14.63 -10.59 -7.35
N THR A 153 -13.68 -10.58 -6.44
CA THR A 153 -13.29 -11.73 -5.62
C THR A 153 -14.44 -12.23 -4.75
N ASP A 154 -15.16 -11.34 -4.09
CA ASP A 154 -16.26 -11.69 -3.21
C ASP A 154 -17.45 -12.26 -3.98
N ALA A 155 -17.81 -11.63 -5.10
CA ALA A 155 -18.85 -12.12 -6.00
C ALA A 155 -18.49 -13.50 -6.55
N TYR A 156 -17.24 -13.74 -6.90
CA TYR A 156 -16.76 -15.03 -7.35
C TYR A 156 -16.88 -16.11 -6.26
N TYR A 157 -16.53 -15.80 -5.00
CA TYR A 157 -16.66 -16.76 -3.89
C TYR A 157 -18.12 -17.18 -3.60
N VAL A 158 -19.08 -16.30 -3.81
CA VAL A 158 -20.52 -16.61 -3.64
C VAL A 158 -21.14 -17.24 -4.88
N GLY A 159 -20.34 -17.52 -5.91
CA GLY A 159 -20.80 -18.21 -7.12
C GLY A 159 -21.35 -17.31 -8.23
N GLN A 160 -21.22 -15.99 -8.09
CA GLN A 160 -21.55 -15.03 -9.13
C GLN A 160 -20.37 -14.94 -10.11
N SER A 161 -20.53 -15.54 -11.27
CA SER A 161 -19.51 -15.56 -12.33
C SER A 161 -20.07 -15.10 -13.68
N ASP A 162 -21.15 -14.34 -13.65
CA ASP A 162 -21.78 -13.82 -14.85
C ASP A 162 -20.81 -12.92 -15.64
N GLY A 163 -20.60 -13.24 -16.91
CA GLY A 163 -19.66 -12.55 -17.77
C GLY A 163 -18.20 -13.03 -17.69
N LEU A 164 -17.86 -13.96 -16.79
CA LEU A 164 -16.52 -14.54 -16.73
C LEU A 164 -16.38 -15.72 -17.68
N MET A 165 -15.24 -15.77 -18.40
CA MET A 165 -14.90 -16.90 -19.25
C MET A 165 -14.18 -17.97 -18.45
N LEU A 166 -14.79 -19.18 -18.31
CA LEU A 166 -14.22 -20.29 -17.59
C LEU A 166 -13.10 -20.96 -18.39
N GLY A 167 -11.95 -21.13 -17.77
CA GLY A 167 -10.82 -21.86 -18.34
C GLY A 167 -10.99 -23.38 -18.25
N LYS A 168 -9.95 -24.10 -18.66
CA LYS A 168 -9.97 -25.57 -18.76
C LYS A 168 -9.71 -26.26 -17.41
N ASN A 169 -9.05 -25.61 -16.47
CA ASN A 169 -8.58 -26.19 -15.21
C ASN A 169 -9.55 -25.94 -14.05
N GLN A 170 -10.83 -26.29 -14.23
CA GLN A 170 -11.82 -26.15 -13.16
C GLN A 170 -11.55 -27.10 -11.99
N MET A 171 -11.81 -26.64 -10.76
CA MET A 171 -11.70 -27.47 -9.55
C MET A 171 -12.72 -28.62 -9.59
N LYS A 172 -12.29 -29.80 -9.17
CA LYS A 172 -13.17 -30.99 -9.09
C LYS A 172 -14.10 -30.86 -7.89
N ASP A 173 -15.38 -31.13 -8.11
CA ASP A 173 -16.34 -31.27 -7.02
C ASP A 173 -16.50 -32.73 -6.60
N TYR A 174 -15.83 -33.11 -5.51
CA TYR A 174 -15.89 -34.44 -4.96
C TYR A 174 -17.23 -34.80 -4.26
N ARG A 175 -18.11 -33.79 -4.08
CA ARG A 175 -19.45 -34.00 -3.49
C ARG A 175 -20.44 -34.55 -4.52
N MET A 176 -20.18 -34.38 -5.79
CA MET A 176 -21.01 -34.87 -6.88
C MET A 176 -20.59 -36.26 -7.29
N LYS A 177 -21.51 -37.25 -7.15
CA LYS A 177 -21.27 -38.67 -7.49
C LYS A 177 -20.86 -38.94 -8.95
N LYS A 178 -21.07 -38.01 -9.87
CA LYS A 178 -20.75 -38.11 -11.31
C LYS A 178 -19.57 -37.24 -11.76
N GLY A 179 -18.77 -36.68 -10.83
CA GLY A 179 -17.65 -35.81 -11.19
C GLY A 179 -18.16 -34.49 -11.77
N GLY A 180 -18.38 -33.49 -10.92
CA GLY A 180 -18.69 -32.12 -11.30
C GLY A 180 -17.46 -31.21 -11.16
N THR A 181 -17.57 -30.03 -11.69
CA THR A 181 -16.62 -28.95 -11.43
C THR A 181 -17.23 -27.93 -10.49
N ARG A 182 -16.40 -27.25 -9.73
CA ARG A 182 -16.76 -26.15 -8.85
C ARG A 182 -15.81 -24.96 -9.02
N GLN A 183 -16.22 -23.83 -8.55
CA GLN A 183 -15.35 -22.67 -8.43
C GLN A 183 -14.32 -22.85 -7.31
N VAL A 184 -13.24 -22.08 -7.39
CA VAL A 184 -12.22 -22.00 -6.33
C VAL A 184 -12.85 -21.41 -5.07
N ARG A 185 -12.47 -21.99 -3.93
CA ARG A 185 -12.86 -21.51 -2.60
C ARG A 185 -11.65 -21.01 -1.86
N MET A 186 -11.89 -20.23 -0.82
CA MET A 186 -10.82 -19.73 0.06
C MET A 186 -9.97 -20.88 0.64
N GLU A 187 -10.60 -22.03 0.93
CA GLU A 187 -9.99 -23.24 1.47
C GLU A 187 -8.96 -23.89 0.51
N ASP A 188 -9.07 -23.62 -0.78
CA ASP A 188 -8.17 -24.18 -1.80
C ASP A 188 -6.78 -23.49 -1.77
N GLY A 189 -6.65 -22.32 -1.15
CA GLY A 189 -5.40 -21.59 -1.00
C GLY A 189 -4.81 -21.06 -2.31
N ILE A 190 -5.61 -20.96 -3.37
CA ILE A 190 -5.18 -20.47 -4.70
C ILE A 190 -5.22 -18.95 -4.74
N MET A 191 -6.36 -18.36 -4.35
CA MET A 191 -6.51 -16.91 -4.30
C MET A 191 -5.89 -16.33 -3.03
N LEU A 192 -5.36 -15.13 -3.12
CA LEU A 192 -4.78 -14.41 -2.00
C LEU A 192 -5.87 -13.75 -1.13
N PRO A 193 -5.60 -13.56 0.17
CA PRO A 193 -6.42 -12.73 1.03
C PRO A 193 -6.52 -11.30 0.50
N GLU A 194 -7.54 -10.59 0.96
CA GLU A 194 -7.78 -9.21 0.58
C GLU A 194 -6.64 -8.27 1.02
N TYR A 195 -6.21 -7.41 0.09
CA TYR A 195 -5.36 -6.27 0.40
C TYR A 195 -6.19 -5.22 1.16
N ARG A 196 -5.62 -4.66 2.19
CA ARG A 196 -6.24 -3.64 3.03
C ARG A 196 -5.23 -2.62 3.52
N LEU A 197 -5.70 -1.53 4.03
CA LEU A 197 -4.83 -0.61 4.77
C LEU A 197 -4.30 -1.30 6.04
N PRO A 198 -3.05 -1.06 6.44
CA PRO A 198 -2.51 -1.59 7.68
C PRO A 198 -3.26 -0.98 8.87
N THR A 199 -3.33 -1.73 9.95
CA THR A 199 -3.73 -1.19 11.24
C THR A 199 -2.63 -0.27 11.77
N GLU A 200 -2.96 0.63 12.68
CA GLU A 200 -1.99 1.50 13.34
C GLU A 200 -0.83 0.71 13.98
N ALA A 201 -1.15 -0.42 14.63
CA ALA A 201 -0.16 -1.29 15.24
C ALA A 201 0.78 -1.96 14.21
N GLU A 202 0.25 -2.44 13.09
CA GLU A 202 1.04 -3.02 12.01
C GLU A 202 1.96 -1.97 11.38
N TRP A 203 1.42 -0.78 11.15
CA TRP A 203 2.18 0.32 10.56
C TRP A 203 3.32 0.78 11.47
N GLU A 204 3.04 1.02 12.76
CA GLU A 204 4.06 1.46 13.72
C GLU A 204 5.12 0.36 13.94
N TYR A 205 4.70 -0.91 14.01
CA TYR A 205 5.62 -2.04 14.14
C TYR A 205 6.58 -2.13 12.94
N ALA A 206 6.07 -1.99 11.74
CA ALA A 206 6.89 -2.00 10.53
C ALA A 206 7.83 -0.78 10.47
N ALA A 207 7.32 0.42 10.81
CA ALA A 207 8.09 1.66 10.80
C ALA A 207 9.26 1.66 11.81
N GLN A 208 9.15 0.93 12.91
CA GLN A 208 10.25 0.77 13.88
C GLN A 208 11.41 -0.08 13.35
N ALA A 209 11.20 -0.86 12.29
CA ALA A 209 12.21 -1.69 11.64
C ALA A 209 13.03 -2.54 12.64
N ASN A 210 12.34 -3.26 13.50
CA ASN A 210 12.93 -4.05 14.59
C ASN A 210 13.54 -5.39 14.15
N ILE A 211 13.99 -5.50 12.90
CA ILE A 211 14.60 -6.71 12.36
C ILE A 211 15.90 -7.01 13.11
N GLY A 212 15.99 -8.21 13.66
CA GLY A 212 17.17 -8.66 14.43
C GLY A 212 17.22 -8.19 15.88
N ALA A 213 16.29 -7.33 16.31
CA ALA A 213 16.18 -6.95 17.71
C ALA A 213 15.52 -8.08 18.54
N SER A 214 15.94 -8.24 19.79
CA SER A 214 15.32 -9.18 20.71
C SER A 214 13.94 -8.69 21.15
N THR A 215 13.08 -9.60 21.60
CA THR A 215 11.77 -9.23 22.17
C THR A 215 11.91 -8.27 23.35
N TYR A 216 12.98 -8.42 24.14
CA TYR A 216 13.25 -7.52 25.25
C TYR A 216 13.55 -6.10 24.79
N GLU A 217 14.36 -5.94 23.75
CA GLU A 217 14.68 -4.64 23.14
C GLU A 217 13.46 -3.97 22.53
N ASN A 218 12.66 -4.73 21.77
CA ASN A 218 11.43 -4.22 21.15
C ASN A 218 10.41 -3.72 22.18
N VAL A 219 10.36 -4.32 23.37
CA VAL A 219 9.41 -3.99 24.42
C VAL A 219 9.92 -2.89 25.34
N ASN A 220 11.24 -2.82 25.58
CA ASN A 220 11.81 -1.96 26.62
C ASN A 220 12.72 -0.84 26.07
N GLN A 221 13.17 -0.95 24.82
CA GLN A 221 14.07 0.03 24.18
C GLN A 221 13.46 0.52 22.90
N LYS A 222 12.55 1.49 23.00
CA LYS A 222 11.89 2.06 21.85
C LYS A 222 12.89 2.79 20.96
N LYS A 223 12.93 2.42 19.67
CA LYS A 223 13.64 3.18 18.65
C LYS A 223 12.93 4.48 18.33
N VAL A 224 13.67 5.59 18.22
CA VAL A 224 13.12 6.88 17.78
C VAL A 224 12.97 6.91 16.25
N TYR A 225 13.89 6.26 15.53
CA TYR A 225 13.92 6.19 14.08
C TYR A 225 14.05 4.73 13.60
N SER A 226 13.74 4.48 12.33
CA SER A 226 13.95 3.18 11.68
C SER A 226 15.43 2.79 11.56
N TRP A 227 16.35 3.75 11.62
CA TRP A 227 17.80 3.55 11.64
C TRP A 227 18.35 3.59 13.08
N GLU A 228 19.60 3.21 13.24
CA GLU A 228 20.31 3.30 14.53
C GLU A 228 20.72 4.74 14.85
N GLY A 229 20.60 5.08 16.14
CA GLY A 229 20.99 6.39 16.66
C GLY A 229 19.83 7.37 16.82
N LEU A 230 20.15 8.53 17.41
CA LEU A 230 19.18 9.57 17.78
C LEU A 230 19.24 10.79 16.84
N THR A 231 20.02 10.73 15.76
CA THR A 231 20.21 11.86 14.83
C THR A 231 19.61 11.57 13.47
N VAL A 232 19.02 12.58 12.88
CA VAL A 232 18.49 12.53 11.50
C VAL A 232 19.58 12.75 10.45
N ARG A 233 20.78 13.17 10.87
CA ARG A 233 21.90 13.47 9.98
C ARG A 233 23.02 12.48 10.16
N TYR A 234 23.61 12.06 9.05
CA TYR A 234 24.82 11.24 9.03
C TYR A 234 26.00 12.00 9.64
N SER A 235 26.53 11.48 10.72
CA SER A 235 27.71 12.02 11.43
C SER A 235 28.96 11.15 11.26
N GLY A 236 28.90 10.10 10.44
CA GLY A 236 29.96 9.11 10.28
C GLY A 236 31.23 9.61 9.58
N GLY A 237 32.26 8.74 9.53
CA GLY A 237 33.64 9.07 9.24
C GLY A 237 33.99 9.54 7.82
N LYS A 238 33.12 9.41 6.83
CA LYS A 238 33.41 9.90 5.47
C LYS A 238 32.95 11.35 5.32
N GLU A 239 33.88 12.24 5.08
CA GLU A 239 33.64 13.67 4.91
C GLU A 239 32.62 14.00 3.81
N LYS A 240 32.61 13.17 2.74
CA LYS A 240 31.68 13.29 1.61
C LYS A 240 30.22 13.12 2.00
N ASP A 241 29.94 12.30 3.00
CA ASP A 241 28.57 11.91 3.38
C ASP A 241 28.08 12.67 4.62
N ARG A 242 28.93 13.54 5.19
CA ARG A 242 28.55 14.36 6.34
C ARG A 242 27.44 15.34 6.00
N GLY A 243 26.38 15.30 6.81
CA GLY A 243 25.23 16.18 6.65
C GLY A 243 24.13 15.62 5.76
N LEU A 244 24.32 14.47 5.12
CA LEU A 244 23.23 13.74 4.48
C LEU A 244 22.16 13.38 5.53
N ILE A 245 20.92 13.35 5.08
CA ILE A 245 19.77 13.05 5.91
C ILE A 245 19.32 11.62 5.62
N TYR A 246 19.02 10.86 6.67
CA TYR A 246 18.65 9.44 6.55
C TYR A 246 17.23 9.20 6.03
N GLY A 247 16.36 10.20 6.05
CA GLY A 247 14.98 10.06 5.61
C GLY A 247 14.43 11.37 5.03
N ASN A 248 13.32 11.26 4.32
CA ASN A 248 12.60 12.41 3.81
C ASN A 248 11.81 13.07 4.96
N ILE A 249 12.33 14.16 5.51
CA ILE A 249 11.79 14.84 6.67
C ILE A 249 11.70 16.35 6.44
N LYS A 250 10.72 17.00 7.01
CA LYS A 250 10.60 18.45 7.01
C LYS A 250 11.68 19.09 7.86
N ARG A 251 12.48 19.97 7.28
CA ARG A 251 13.65 20.59 7.91
C ARG A 251 13.44 22.05 8.35
N GLY A 252 12.22 22.45 8.60
CA GLY A 252 11.86 23.78 9.05
C GLY A 252 11.61 24.78 7.91
N LYS A 253 12.04 26.04 8.05
CA LYS A 253 11.70 27.09 7.09
C LYS A 253 12.17 26.85 5.65
N GLY A 254 13.25 26.11 5.47
CA GLY A 254 13.76 25.75 4.15
C GLY A 254 12.77 24.92 3.34
N ASP A 255 12.14 23.97 3.97
CA ASP A 255 11.19 23.06 3.32
C ASP A 255 9.85 23.73 3.00
N GLN A 256 9.54 24.84 3.64
CA GLN A 256 8.34 25.62 3.35
C GLN A 256 8.51 26.54 2.13
N GLY A 257 9.73 26.71 1.64
CA GLY A 257 10.04 27.56 0.51
C GLY A 257 9.65 26.99 -0.86
N GLY A 258 9.15 25.74 -0.90
CA GLY A 258 8.82 25.05 -2.14
C GLY A 258 10.05 24.71 -3.01
N ILE A 259 9.80 24.28 -4.22
CA ILE A 259 10.85 23.84 -5.17
C ILE A 259 11.85 24.91 -5.58
N ALA A 260 11.48 26.17 -5.46
CA ALA A 260 12.35 27.29 -5.82
C ALA A 260 13.30 27.72 -4.68
N ASN A 261 13.17 27.16 -3.50
CA ASN A 261 13.98 27.53 -2.36
C ASN A 261 15.35 26.84 -2.39
N ARG A 262 16.42 27.62 -2.31
CA ARG A 262 17.81 27.10 -2.27
C ARG A 262 18.13 26.29 -1.01
N LEU A 263 17.36 26.46 0.05
CA LEU A 263 17.52 25.70 1.30
C LEU A 263 16.81 24.34 1.26
N ASN A 264 16.04 24.08 0.21
CA ASN A 264 15.43 22.79 -0.03
C ASN A 264 16.53 21.79 -0.45
N ASP A 265 16.46 20.57 0.05
CA ASP A 265 17.39 19.48 -0.30
C ASP A 265 17.12 18.85 -1.67
N GLY A 266 16.10 19.34 -2.36
CA GLY A 266 15.64 18.79 -3.63
C GLY A 266 14.71 17.57 -3.50
N ALA A 267 14.47 17.10 -2.28
CA ALA A 267 13.48 16.05 -2.03
C ALA A 267 12.08 16.65 -1.89
N ILE A 268 11.10 15.94 -2.43
CA ILE A 268 9.69 16.26 -2.25
C ILE A 268 9.22 15.56 -0.97
N ILE A 269 8.71 16.33 -0.02
CA ILE A 269 8.11 15.77 1.21
C ILE A 269 6.68 15.38 0.89
N THR A 270 6.42 14.11 0.94
CA THR A 270 5.13 13.49 0.63
C THR A 270 4.48 12.90 1.86
#